data_5d61737e34834df8e5ca254207033de3
#
_entry.id   5d61737e34834df8e5ca254207033de3
#
_cell.length_a   1.000
_cell.length_b   1.000
_cell.length_c   1.000
_cell.angle_alpha   90.00
_cell.angle_beta   90.00
_cell.angle_gamma   90.00
#
_symmetry.space_group_name_H-M   'P 1'
#
loop_
_entity.id
_entity.type
_entity.pdbx_description
1 polymer ?
#
loop_
_entity_poly.entity_id
_entity_poly.type
_entity_poly.pdbx_seq_one_letter_code
_entity_poly.pdbx_strand_id
1 'polypeptide(L)'
;MTKPHKALLLLAFFTLLSTILMAQETGDERAEYLYEKEHPLRETRAVWLTTIGGLDWPRIKATDASSRERQKQELIRILDNYKRANINTVIFQTRVRAALLYPSKIEPWELSLTGKPGQSPGYDPLAFCIEECHKRGMELHSWVVCIPIGTQERQRGYGSASLVKKRPELVKTAKGGEMFMIPGKPETADYIASICKEIVENYDVDGISLDYIRYPESTYNFSDENLYPRASSMSKADWKRENITRIVRRVHDVVKAIKPWVKLSSSPIGKYRDTSRYSAGGWNAYNAVWQDPVYWLKENYQDLLFPMMYFQGNNYYPFLYQWAENSYGHPIVPGLGIYFLDPREGRWTLNEVRAEMHTARNSGIGGIAFYRGEFLTNNCKGIYDTTCDEFFPYPALTARMTWMGDTIAPQAPTSIKYEEGILHWQAPTQITQSNHSYLLYNIYGSNTYPVDVTKAENLLAVNLRDTQWQLNARAQKVRHYAVTAIDRLGNESPAVQEEKPVFELPKHINVPQLINRDVKGTKKTTTGKKTKKKKK
;
A
#
# COMPACT_ATOMS: atom_id res chain seq x y z
N MET A 1 39.26 -56.14 15.96
CA MET A 1 38.06 -55.50 16.44
C MET A 1 36.90 -56.48 16.41
N THR A 2 36.34 -56.76 17.55
CA THR A 2 35.29 -57.79 17.73
C THR A 2 33.99 -57.33 17.14
N LYS A 3 33.09 -58.23 16.67
CA LYS A 3 31.79 -57.94 16.06
C LYS A 3 30.94 -56.88 16.78
N PRO A 4 30.92 -56.78 18.13
CA PRO A 4 30.13 -55.77 18.82
C PRO A 4 30.64 -54.31 18.61
N HIS A 5 31.92 -54.09 18.42
CA HIS A 5 32.46 -52.72 18.19
C HIS A 5 32.11 -52.17 16.82
N LYS A 6 31.94 -53.02 15.80
CA LYS A 6 31.50 -52.61 14.46
C LYS A 6 30.01 -52.21 14.46
N ALA A 7 29.18 -52.91 15.23
CA ALA A 7 27.75 -52.56 15.35
C ALA A 7 27.53 -51.23 16.11
N LEU A 8 28.34 -50.96 17.15
CA LEU A 8 28.28 -49.70 17.92
C LEU A 8 28.74 -48.51 17.08
N LEU A 9 29.77 -48.67 16.26
CA LEU A 9 30.26 -47.64 15.33
C LEU A 9 29.25 -47.34 14.21
N LEU A 10 28.57 -48.36 13.69
CA LEU A 10 27.50 -48.18 12.70
C LEU A 10 26.30 -47.45 13.31
N LEU A 11 25.90 -47.80 14.54
CA LEU A 11 24.79 -47.13 15.23
C LEU A 11 25.13 -45.67 15.52
N ALA A 12 26.34 -45.35 15.98
CA ALA A 12 26.82 -44.01 16.21
C ALA A 12 26.89 -43.18 14.90
N PHE A 13 27.28 -43.81 13.79
CA PHE A 13 27.30 -43.17 12.48
C PHE A 13 25.89 -42.88 11.97
N PHE A 14 24.91 -43.79 12.12
CA PHE A 14 23.53 -43.58 11.76
C PHE A 14 22.86 -42.51 12.63
N THR A 15 23.11 -42.46 13.95
CA THR A 15 22.61 -41.39 14.82
C THR A 15 23.21 -40.03 14.50
N LEU A 16 24.52 -39.98 14.17
CA LEU A 16 25.16 -38.73 13.74
C LEU A 16 24.62 -38.26 12.38
N LEU A 17 24.39 -39.17 11.44
CA LEU A 17 23.82 -38.86 10.13
C LEU A 17 22.38 -38.37 10.25
N SER A 18 21.56 -38.99 11.12
CA SER A 18 20.19 -38.55 11.36
C SER A 18 20.12 -37.19 12.06
N THR A 19 21.03 -36.88 12.99
CA THR A 19 21.11 -35.58 13.62
C THR A 19 21.58 -34.47 12.68
N ILE A 20 22.49 -34.79 11.74
CA ILE A 20 22.93 -33.86 10.69
C ILE A 20 21.78 -33.59 9.70
N LEU A 21 21.03 -34.61 9.27
CA LEU A 21 19.86 -34.44 8.40
C LEU A 21 18.77 -33.62 9.06
N MET A 22 18.41 -33.87 10.33
CA MET A 22 17.44 -33.05 11.08
C MET A 22 17.93 -31.63 11.29
N ALA A 23 19.22 -31.40 11.53
CA ALA A 23 19.78 -30.06 11.67
C ALA A 23 19.77 -29.30 10.34
N GLN A 24 19.89 -29.99 9.22
CA GLN A 24 19.82 -29.40 7.88
C GLN A 24 18.35 -29.04 7.51
N GLU A 25 17.38 -29.94 7.78
CA GLU A 25 15.96 -29.67 7.60
C GLU A 25 15.49 -28.45 8.42
N THR A 26 15.85 -28.37 9.71
CA THR A 26 15.49 -27.22 10.55
C THR A 26 16.22 -25.94 10.15
N GLY A 27 17.39 -26.03 9.52
CA GLY A 27 18.12 -24.91 8.94
C GLY A 27 17.42 -24.37 7.70
N ASP A 28 16.96 -25.24 6.84
CA ASP A 28 16.27 -24.88 5.60
C ASP A 28 14.87 -24.29 5.88
N GLU A 29 14.10 -24.87 6.79
CA GLU A 29 12.80 -24.32 7.24
C GLU A 29 12.96 -22.92 7.86
N ARG A 30 14.00 -22.71 8.66
CA ARG A 30 14.28 -21.40 9.24
C ARG A 30 14.70 -20.38 8.18
N ALA A 31 15.48 -20.77 7.19
CA ALA A 31 15.89 -19.91 6.10
C ALA A 31 14.68 -19.52 5.23
N GLU A 32 13.78 -20.46 4.93
CA GLU A 32 12.54 -20.20 4.19
C GLU A 32 11.61 -19.28 4.98
N TYR A 33 11.40 -19.51 6.27
CA TYR A 33 10.62 -18.63 7.15
C TYR A 33 11.16 -17.20 7.18
N LEU A 34 12.49 -17.01 7.27
CA LEU A 34 13.10 -15.68 7.25
C LEU A 34 12.93 -15.01 5.89
N TYR A 35 13.07 -15.76 4.81
CA TYR A 35 12.87 -15.26 3.45
C TYR A 35 11.43 -14.82 3.20
N GLU A 36 10.44 -15.61 3.61
CA GLU A 36 9.02 -15.23 3.50
C GLU A 36 8.69 -14.01 4.34
N LYS A 37 9.29 -13.87 5.51
CA LYS A 37 9.14 -12.70 6.36
C LYS A 37 9.76 -11.44 5.75
N GLU A 38 10.87 -11.57 5.03
CA GLU A 38 11.50 -10.46 4.29
C GLU A 38 10.73 -10.11 3.01
N HIS A 39 10.00 -11.06 2.42
CA HIS A 39 9.24 -10.89 1.19
C HIS A 39 7.76 -11.30 1.37
N PRO A 40 7.00 -10.55 2.16
CA PRO A 40 5.61 -10.91 2.44
C PRO A 40 4.75 -10.81 1.17
N LEU A 41 3.91 -11.83 0.94
CA LEU A 41 2.92 -11.81 -0.15
C LEU A 41 1.86 -10.71 0.08
N ARG A 42 1.56 -10.40 1.36
CA ARG A 42 0.60 -9.36 1.75
C ARG A 42 1.26 -8.31 2.63
N GLU A 43 1.32 -7.09 2.13
CA GLU A 43 1.90 -5.94 2.83
C GLU A 43 1.34 -4.66 2.22
N THR A 44 0.77 -3.77 3.02
CA THR A 44 0.35 -2.46 2.54
C THR A 44 1.59 -1.58 2.34
N ARG A 45 1.83 -1.16 1.12
CA ARG A 45 2.95 -0.32 0.68
C ARG A 45 2.39 0.99 0.19
N ALA A 46 2.29 1.95 1.10
CA ALA A 46 1.56 3.18 0.84
C ALA A 46 2.48 4.40 0.64
N VAL A 47 1.95 5.40 -0.04
CA VAL A 47 2.61 6.70 -0.18
C VAL A 47 1.56 7.80 -0.13
N TRP A 48 1.84 8.88 0.63
CA TRP A 48 1.03 10.09 0.57
C TRP A 48 1.41 10.93 -0.64
N LEU A 49 0.41 11.22 -1.48
CA LEU A 49 0.51 12.15 -2.60
C LEU A 49 -0.17 13.46 -2.21
N THR A 50 0.66 14.43 -1.83
CA THR A 50 0.24 15.71 -1.25
C THR A 50 -0.08 16.72 -2.33
N THR A 51 -1.27 17.35 -2.25
CA THR A 51 -1.73 18.30 -3.28
C THR A 51 -1.78 19.75 -2.81
N ILE A 52 -1.77 19.98 -1.49
CA ILE A 52 -1.73 21.36 -0.94
C ILE A 52 -0.54 22.13 -1.51
N GLY A 53 -0.82 23.31 -2.07
CA GLY A 53 0.20 24.16 -2.68
C GLY A 53 0.91 23.52 -3.90
N GLY A 54 0.53 22.32 -4.31
CA GLY A 54 1.20 21.57 -5.37
C GLY A 54 2.52 20.92 -4.90
N LEU A 55 2.62 20.54 -3.62
CA LEU A 55 3.85 20.00 -3.02
C LEU A 55 4.38 18.76 -3.75
N ASP A 56 3.56 17.73 -3.93
CA ASP A 56 3.91 16.58 -4.77
C ASP A 56 3.28 16.73 -6.17
N TRP A 57 2.02 17.17 -6.21
CA TRP A 57 1.23 17.37 -7.42
C TRP A 57 0.02 18.29 -7.11
N PRO A 58 -0.47 19.17 -8.03
CA PRO A 58 0.12 19.49 -9.32
C PRO A 58 1.10 20.69 -9.23
N ARG A 59 2.24 20.58 -9.86
CA ARG A 59 3.16 21.72 -10.06
C ARG A 59 2.72 22.59 -11.24
N ILE A 60 2.14 21.95 -12.25
CA ILE A 60 1.58 22.61 -13.43
C ILE A 60 0.15 23.03 -13.12
N LYS A 61 -0.19 24.31 -13.34
CA LYS A 61 -1.55 24.84 -13.18
C LYS A 61 -2.34 24.64 -14.47
N ALA A 62 -3.53 24.01 -14.38
CA ALA A 62 -4.42 23.75 -15.51
C ALA A 62 -5.21 25.02 -15.85
N THR A 63 -4.68 25.86 -16.72
CA THR A 63 -5.30 27.13 -17.15
C THR A 63 -5.90 27.06 -18.56
N ASP A 64 -5.45 26.11 -19.36
CA ASP A 64 -5.87 25.84 -20.74
C ASP A 64 -5.79 24.33 -21.07
N ALA A 65 -6.14 23.95 -22.30
CA ALA A 65 -6.12 22.54 -22.72
C ALA A 65 -4.71 21.91 -22.67
N SER A 66 -3.68 22.66 -23.07
CA SER A 66 -2.29 22.18 -23.08
C SER A 66 -1.75 21.97 -21.68
N SER A 67 -1.93 22.93 -20.79
CA SER A 67 -1.49 22.83 -19.38
C SER A 67 -2.26 21.76 -18.61
N ARG A 68 -3.54 21.54 -18.93
CA ARG A 68 -4.34 20.44 -18.39
C ARG A 68 -3.74 19.08 -18.74
N GLU A 69 -3.40 18.88 -20.02
CA GLU A 69 -2.79 17.62 -20.44
C GLU A 69 -1.41 17.41 -19.80
N ARG A 70 -0.58 18.45 -19.72
CA ARG A 70 0.71 18.36 -19.02
C ARG A 70 0.55 18.06 -17.52
N GLN A 71 -0.48 18.58 -16.86
CA GLN A 71 -0.81 18.28 -15.46
C GLN A 71 -1.17 16.80 -15.27
N LYS A 72 -1.95 16.22 -16.20
CA LYS A 72 -2.26 14.78 -16.22
C LYS A 72 -1.01 13.94 -16.45
N GLN A 73 -0.17 14.31 -17.40
CA GLN A 73 1.09 13.59 -17.69
C GLN A 73 2.08 13.65 -16.51
N GLU A 74 2.05 14.74 -15.73
CA GLU A 74 2.82 14.82 -14.49
C GLU A 74 2.39 13.75 -13.50
N LEU A 75 1.07 13.58 -13.27
CA LEU A 75 0.52 12.55 -12.39
C LEU A 75 0.84 11.13 -12.87
N ILE A 76 0.68 10.87 -14.18
CA ILE A 76 1.03 9.58 -14.78
C ILE A 76 2.48 9.20 -14.46
N ARG A 77 3.44 10.12 -14.65
CA ARG A 77 4.87 9.85 -14.35
C ARG A 77 5.11 9.54 -12.86
N ILE A 78 4.41 10.22 -11.96
CA ILE A 78 4.50 9.95 -10.52
C ILE A 78 3.99 8.53 -10.22
N LEU A 79 2.83 8.16 -10.76
CA LEU A 79 2.23 6.84 -10.55
C LEU A 79 3.03 5.71 -11.21
N ASP A 80 3.69 5.96 -12.35
CA ASP A 80 4.62 5.01 -12.96
C ASP A 80 5.83 4.74 -12.08
N ASN A 81 6.36 5.77 -11.41
CA ASN A 81 7.43 5.60 -10.42
C ASN A 81 6.95 4.77 -9.22
N TYR A 82 5.75 5.03 -8.72
CA TYR A 82 5.19 4.24 -7.62
C TYR A 82 4.99 2.77 -8.02
N LYS A 83 4.48 2.52 -9.23
CA LYS A 83 4.34 1.15 -9.76
C LYS A 83 5.68 0.42 -9.84
N ARG A 84 6.74 1.09 -10.32
CA ARG A 84 8.10 0.49 -10.37
C ARG A 84 8.65 0.15 -9.00
N ALA A 85 8.33 0.96 -7.98
CA ALA A 85 8.69 0.69 -6.58
C ALA A 85 7.74 -0.30 -5.88
N ASN A 86 6.86 -1.00 -6.63
CA ASN A 86 5.87 -1.92 -6.08
C ASN A 86 5.04 -1.34 -4.93
N ILE A 87 4.78 -0.02 -4.97
CA ILE A 87 3.75 0.63 -4.16
C ILE A 87 2.39 0.11 -4.60
N ASN A 88 1.53 -0.23 -3.66
CA ASN A 88 0.19 -0.77 -3.93
C ASN A 88 -0.95 0.09 -3.40
N THR A 89 -0.66 1.18 -2.67
CA THR A 89 -1.66 2.07 -2.09
C THR A 89 -1.21 3.53 -2.21
N VAL A 90 -2.05 4.37 -2.83
CA VAL A 90 -1.83 5.81 -2.95
C VAL A 90 -2.82 6.55 -2.08
N ILE A 91 -2.33 7.31 -1.10
CA ILE A 91 -3.14 8.15 -0.21
C ILE A 91 -3.18 9.55 -0.85
N PHE A 92 -4.19 9.78 -1.69
CA PHE A 92 -4.32 10.98 -2.53
C PHE A 92 -5.06 12.10 -1.81
N GLN A 93 -4.41 13.25 -1.59
CA GLN A 93 -5.01 14.36 -0.88
C GLN A 93 -6.14 15.00 -1.71
N THR A 94 -7.37 14.60 -1.40
CA THR A 94 -8.60 14.93 -2.14
C THR A 94 -9.32 16.14 -1.56
N ARG A 95 -9.36 16.26 -0.22
CA ARG A 95 -9.88 17.43 0.49
C ARG A 95 -8.75 18.20 1.15
N VAL A 96 -8.62 19.47 0.82
CA VAL A 96 -7.54 20.34 1.31
C VAL A 96 -8.17 21.58 1.97
N ARG A 97 -8.25 21.59 3.30
CA ARG A 97 -8.68 22.78 4.06
C ARG A 97 -9.98 23.41 3.53
N ALA A 98 -11.06 22.61 3.46
CA ALA A 98 -12.38 22.97 2.95
C ALA A 98 -12.41 23.37 1.47
N ALA A 99 -11.60 22.69 0.65
CA ALA A 99 -11.68 22.73 -0.81
C ALA A 99 -11.33 21.34 -1.38
N LEU A 100 -11.81 21.02 -2.58
CA LEU A 100 -11.84 19.66 -3.13
C LEU A 100 -11.15 19.57 -4.49
N LEU A 101 -10.65 18.38 -4.81
CA LEU A 101 -10.00 18.07 -6.08
C LEU A 101 -10.94 17.33 -7.06
N TYR A 102 -12.24 17.46 -6.86
CA TYR A 102 -13.28 16.89 -7.74
C TYR A 102 -14.49 17.83 -7.82
N PRO A 103 -15.36 17.70 -8.83
CA PRO A 103 -16.58 18.50 -8.91
C PRO A 103 -17.52 18.14 -7.75
N SER A 104 -17.74 19.09 -6.83
CA SER A 104 -18.54 18.91 -5.64
C SER A 104 -19.65 19.95 -5.54
N LYS A 105 -20.78 19.58 -4.94
CA LYS A 105 -21.86 20.47 -4.56
C LYS A 105 -21.66 21.09 -3.17
N ILE A 106 -20.70 20.56 -2.39
CA ILE A 106 -20.50 20.91 -0.98
C ILE A 106 -19.42 21.97 -0.83
N GLU A 107 -18.22 21.71 -1.34
CA GLU A 107 -17.06 22.60 -1.19
C GLU A 107 -16.49 23.04 -2.56
N PRO A 108 -15.76 24.18 -2.62
CA PRO A 108 -15.21 24.71 -3.87
C PRO A 108 -13.99 23.90 -4.36
N TRP A 109 -13.62 24.12 -5.61
CA TRP A 109 -12.39 23.62 -6.20
C TRP A 109 -11.14 24.14 -5.48
N GLU A 110 -10.18 23.23 -5.23
CA GLU A 110 -8.89 23.57 -4.62
C GLU A 110 -8.03 24.43 -5.55
N LEU A 111 -7.48 25.52 -4.99
CA LEU A 111 -6.71 26.51 -5.75
C LEU A 111 -5.43 25.95 -6.39
N SER A 112 -4.84 24.89 -5.82
CA SER A 112 -3.59 24.28 -6.35
C SER A 112 -3.75 23.74 -7.77
N LEU A 113 -4.97 23.41 -8.20
CA LEU A 113 -5.24 22.87 -9.53
C LEU A 113 -5.03 23.90 -10.64
N THR A 114 -5.45 25.15 -10.41
CA THR A 114 -5.46 26.19 -11.45
C THR A 114 -4.69 27.46 -11.05
N GLY A 115 -4.30 27.58 -9.76
CA GLY A 115 -3.78 28.81 -9.18
C GLY A 115 -4.86 29.81 -8.77
N LYS A 116 -6.15 29.52 -9.01
CA LYS A 116 -7.28 30.38 -8.68
C LYS A 116 -8.29 29.64 -7.80
N PRO A 117 -8.66 30.19 -6.63
CA PRO A 117 -9.63 29.57 -5.73
C PRO A 117 -10.98 29.33 -6.42
N GLY A 118 -11.56 28.14 -6.26
CA GLY A 118 -12.87 27.80 -6.78
C GLY A 118 -12.98 27.58 -8.29
N GLN A 119 -11.87 27.70 -9.04
CA GLN A 119 -11.86 27.51 -10.48
C GLN A 119 -11.66 26.02 -10.83
N SER A 120 -12.56 25.48 -11.65
CA SER A 120 -12.43 24.14 -12.21
C SER A 120 -11.19 24.02 -13.12
N PRO A 121 -10.43 22.91 -13.03
CA PRO A 121 -9.33 22.62 -13.97
C PRO A 121 -9.83 22.14 -15.34
N GLY A 122 -11.15 21.96 -15.51
CA GLY A 122 -11.78 21.48 -16.74
C GLY A 122 -11.69 19.96 -16.95
N TYR A 123 -11.40 19.21 -15.90
CA TYR A 123 -11.49 17.75 -15.82
C TYR A 123 -11.69 17.34 -14.35
N ASP A 124 -11.88 16.06 -14.09
CA ASP A 124 -12.01 15.50 -12.74
C ASP A 124 -10.69 14.85 -12.31
N PRO A 125 -9.88 15.52 -11.46
CA PRO A 125 -8.60 14.97 -10.99
C PRO A 125 -8.73 13.71 -10.14
N LEU A 126 -9.80 13.57 -9.34
CA LEU A 126 -10.02 12.37 -8.52
C LEU A 126 -10.35 11.17 -9.40
N ALA A 127 -11.31 11.30 -10.30
CA ALA A 127 -11.65 10.24 -11.25
C ALA A 127 -10.43 9.80 -12.08
N PHE A 128 -9.66 10.76 -12.57
CA PHE A 128 -8.45 10.51 -13.35
C PHE A 128 -7.38 9.76 -12.53
N CYS A 129 -7.16 10.18 -11.27
CA CYS A 129 -6.18 9.51 -10.40
C CYS A 129 -6.60 8.07 -10.05
N ILE A 130 -7.90 7.84 -9.80
CA ILE A 130 -8.45 6.50 -9.55
C ILE A 130 -8.20 5.60 -10.76
N GLU A 131 -8.56 6.04 -11.95
CA GLU A 131 -8.38 5.29 -13.20
C GLU A 131 -6.89 4.91 -13.40
N GLU A 132 -5.99 5.88 -13.22
CA GLU A 132 -4.55 5.67 -13.41
C GLU A 132 -3.93 4.78 -12.31
N CYS A 133 -4.42 4.84 -11.05
CA CYS A 133 -4.03 3.90 -10.01
C CYS A 133 -4.49 2.48 -10.34
N HIS A 134 -5.75 2.31 -10.72
CA HIS A 134 -6.33 1.01 -11.04
C HIS A 134 -5.69 0.33 -12.25
N LYS A 135 -5.32 1.08 -13.30
CA LYS A 135 -4.53 0.56 -14.44
C LYS A 135 -3.20 -0.06 -13.99
N ARG A 136 -2.67 0.39 -12.87
CA ARG A 136 -1.39 -0.09 -12.29
C ARG A 136 -1.56 -1.12 -11.18
N GLY A 137 -2.80 -1.51 -10.88
CA GLY A 137 -3.13 -2.43 -9.78
C GLY A 137 -2.93 -1.83 -8.38
N MET A 138 -2.92 -0.50 -8.26
CA MET A 138 -2.80 0.22 -7.00
C MET A 138 -4.17 0.62 -6.47
N GLU A 139 -4.36 0.52 -5.15
CA GLU A 139 -5.51 1.12 -4.46
C GLU A 139 -5.35 2.63 -4.36
N LEU A 140 -6.47 3.36 -4.48
CA LEU A 140 -6.53 4.79 -4.16
C LEU A 140 -7.36 5.03 -2.92
N HIS A 141 -6.73 5.60 -1.88
CA HIS A 141 -7.40 6.08 -0.68
C HIS A 141 -7.55 7.61 -0.76
N SER A 142 -8.80 8.08 -0.77
CA SER A 142 -9.10 9.51 -0.76
C SER A 142 -8.72 10.11 0.59
N TRP A 143 -7.72 10.98 0.62
CA TRP A 143 -7.23 11.64 1.82
C TRP A 143 -8.03 12.92 2.12
N VAL A 144 -8.75 12.90 3.23
CA VAL A 144 -9.65 13.95 3.67
C VAL A 144 -9.06 14.66 4.90
N VAL A 145 -8.58 15.89 4.73
CA VAL A 145 -8.18 16.76 5.84
C VAL A 145 -9.43 17.28 6.53
N CYS A 146 -9.69 16.85 7.77
CA CYS A 146 -11.01 17.01 8.41
C CYS A 146 -11.22 18.37 9.08
N ILE A 147 -10.50 18.67 10.15
CA ILE A 147 -10.79 19.78 11.07
C ILE A 147 -10.22 21.13 10.60
N PRO A 148 -8.95 21.25 10.14
CA PRO A 148 -8.42 22.51 9.65
C PRO A 148 -9.09 22.95 8.35
N ILE A 149 -9.45 24.24 8.26
CA ILE A 149 -10.01 24.85 7.04
C ILE A 149 -9.11 25.97 6.47
N GLY A 150 -7.93 26.19 7.07
CA GLY A 150 -6.93 27.15 6.65
C GLY A 150 -7.17 28.56 7.18
N THR A 151 -6.44 29.53 6.61
CA THR A 151 -6.51 30.92 7.05
C THR A 151 -7.79 31.64 6.60
N GLN A 152 -8.10 32.73 7.30
CA GLN A 152 -9.21 33.61 6.91
C GLN A 152 -9.04 34.17 5.48
N GLU A 153 -7.80 34.46 5.08
CA GLU A 153 -7.49 34.94 3.73
C GLU A 153 -7.83 33.87 2.67
N ARG A 154 -7.40 32.63 2.91
CA ARG A 154 -7.73 31.49 2.04
C ARG A 154 -9.25 31.35 1.87
N GLN A 155 -9.99 31.39 2.97
CA GLN A 155 -11.46 31.24 2.92
C GLN A 155 -12.15 32.42 2.20
N ARG A 156 -11.64 33.66 2.35
CA ARG A 156 -12.11 34.82 1.58
C ARG A 156 -11.92 34.62 0.07
N GLY A 157 -10.83 33.99 -0.35
CA GLY A 157 -10.57 33.69 -1.77
C GLY A 157 -11.66 32.84 -2.44
N TYR A 158 -12.34 31.97 -1.68
CA TYR A 158 -13.45 31.15 -2.19
C TYR A 158 -14.82 31.89 -2.20
N GLY A 159 -14.91 33.11 -1.67
CA GLY A 159 -16.12 33.95 -1.68
C GLY A 159 -17.33 33.26 -1.01
N SER A 160 -18.49 33.32 -1.65
CA SER A 160 -19.74 32.69 -1.16
C SER A 160 -19.70 31.16 -1.15
N ALA A 161 -18.79 30.54 -1.89
CA ALA A 161 -18.62 29.07 -1.93
C ALA A 161 -17.87 28.54 -0.71
N SER A 162 -17.20 29.39 0.08
CA SER A 162 -16.43 28.98 1.24
C SER A 162 -17.30 28.38 2.35
N LEU A 163 -16.73 27.42 3.10
CA LEU A 163 -17.38 26.83 4.29
C LEU A 163 -17.77 27.91 5.31
N VAL A 164 -16.93 28.91 5.51
CA VAL A 164 -17.18 30.03 6.44
C VAL A 164 -18.45 30.81 6.09
N LYS A 165 -18.78 30.90 4.81
CA LYS A 165 -20.02 31.60 4.35
C LYS A 165 -21.22 30.67 4.35
N LYS A 166 -21.05 29.40 3.98
CA LYS A 166 -22.16 28.43 3.91
C LYS A 166 -22.57 27.90 5.29
N ARG A 167 -21.61 27.69 6.19
CA ARG A 167 -21.82 27.07 7.53
C ARG A 167 -20.98 27.78 8.60
N PRO A 168 -21.17 29.09 8.81
CA PRO A 168 -20.37 29.87 9.78
C PRO A 168 -20.45 29.33 11.20
N GLU A 169 -21.57 28.69 11.55
CA GLU A 169 -21.77 28.07 12.87
C GLU A 169 -20.87 26.88 13.16
N LEU A 170 -20.30 26.25 12.12
CA LEU A 170 -19.39 25.11 12.27
C LEU A 170 -17.93 25.53 12.41
N VAL A 171 -17.62 26.81 12.30
CA VAL A 171 -16.26 27.31 12.16
C VAL A 171 -15.87 28.21 13.33
N LYS A 172 -14.63 28.09 13.79
CA LYS A 172 -14.03 28.99 14.77
C LYS A 172 -12.64 29.41 14.31
N THR A 173 -12.35 30.71 14.42
CA THR A 173 -11.02 31.27 14.23
C THR A 173 -10.22 31.08 15.52
N ALA A 174 -9.01 30.58 15.38
CA ALA A 174 -8.05 30.40 16.47
C ALA A 174 -6.93 31.43 16.42
N LYS A 175 -5.98 31.35 17.34
CA LYS A 175 -4.81 32.23 17.40
C LYS A 175 -4.03 32.16 16.07
N GLY A 176 -3.60 33.31 15.59
CA GLY A 176 -2.84 33.42 14.32
C GLY A 176 -3.72 33.46 13.06
N GLY A 177 -5.05 33.52 13.21
CA GLY A 177 -5.98 33.62 12.07
C GLY A 177 -6.29 32.29 11.37
N GLU A 178 -5.76 31.17 11.91
CA GLU A 178 -6.12 29.83 11.45
C GLU A 178 -7.56 29.50 11.86
N MET A 179 -8.27 28.83 11.00
CA MET A 179 -9.66 28.47 11.19
C MET A 179 -9.85 26.96 11.20
N PHE A 180 -10.74 26.53 12.08
CA PHE A 180 -11.01 25.11 12.30
C PHE A 180 -12.51 24.86 12.37
N MET A 181 -12.94 23.68 11.93
CA MET A 181 -14.25 23.17 12.29
C MET A 181 -14.32 22.91 13.81
N ILE A 182 -15.50 23.03 14.38
CA ILE A 182 -15.74 22.87 15.82
C ILE A 182 -16.10 21.41 16.13
N PRO A 183 -15.19 20.58 16.70
CA PRO A 183 -15.47 19.15 16.92
C PRO A 183 -16.63 18.91 17.92
N GLY A 184 -16.82 19.80 18.87
CA GLY A 184 -17.89 19.72 19.87
C GLY A 184 -19.30 19.83 19.30
N LYS A 185 -19.46 20.30 18.07
CA LYS A 185 -20.76 20.36 17.38
C LYS A 185 -21.09 19.05 16.66
N PRO A 186 -22.23 18.40 16.93
CA PRO A 186 -22.64 17.18 16.23
C PRO A 186 -22.70 17.37 14.70
N GLU A 187 -23.12 18.53 14.23
CA GLU A 187 -23.24 18.88 12.81
C GLU A 187 -21.88 18.87 12.07
N THR A 188 -20.77 18.99 12.80
CA THR A 188 -19.42 18.80 12.22
C THR A 188 -19.23 17.36 11.75
N ALA A 189 -19.74 16.38 12.50
CA ALA A 189 -19.69 14.97 12.11
C ALA A 189 -20.52 14.73 10.84
N ASP A 190 -21.73 15.26 10.78
CA ASP A 190 -22.59 15.14 9.59
C ASP A 190 -21.97 15.81 8.37
N TYR A 191 -21.32 16.96 8.56
CA TYR A 191 -20.67 17.69 7.47
C TYR A 191 -19.49 16.90 6.88
N ILE A 192 -18.58 16.39 7.72
CA ILE A 192 -17.45 15.56 7.26
C ILE A 192 -17.97 14.27 6.61
N ALA A 193 -18.97 13.64 7.22
CA ALA A 193 -19.58 12.43 6.65
C ALA A 193 -20.24 12.71 5.28
N SER A 194 -20.81 13.91 5.05
CA SER A 194 -21.40 14.28 3.75
C SER A 194 -20.35 14.38 2.64
N ILE A 195 -19.13 14.84 2.93
CA ILE A 195 -17.99 14.85 2.00
C ILE A 195 -17.61 13.40 1.66
N CYS A 196 -17.43 12.54 2.67
CA CYS A 196 -17.08 11.13 2.47
C CYS A 196 -18.18 10.38 1.70
N LYS A 197 -19.45 10.70 1.98
CA LYS A 197 -20.62 10.19 1.25
C LYS A 197 -20.53 10.55 -0.24
N GLU A 198 -20.34 11.83 -0.55
CA GLU A 198 -20.23 12.31 -1.94
C GLU A 198 -19.11 11.58 -2.69
N ILE A 199 -17.97 11.32 -2.02
CA ILE A 199 -16.85 10.57 -2.62
C ILE A 199 -17.26 9.13 -2.91
N VAL A 200 -17.79 8.40 -1.93
CA VAL A 200 -18.07 6.95 -2.14
C VAL A 200 -19.27 6.70 -3.04
N GLU A 201 -20.23 7.62 -3.13
CA GLU A 201 -21.36 7.51 -4.06
C GLU A 201 -20.93 7.69 -5.51
N ASN A 202 -20.00 8.61 -5.78
CA ASN A 202 -19.66 9.01 -7.13
C ASN A 202 -18.36 8.38 -7.67
N TYR A 203 -17.49 7.83 -6.80
CA TYR A 203 -16.17 7.33 -7.20
C TYR A 203 -15.92 5.92 -6.72
N ASP A 204 -15.15 5.17 -7.48
CA ASP A 204 -14.69 3.83 -7.14
C ASP A 204 -13.37 3.89 -6.35
N VAL A 205 -13.39 4.61 -5.23
CA VAL A 205 -12.25 4.64 -4.30
C VAL A 205 -12.13 3.32 -3.56
N ASP A 206 -10.91 2.92 -3.24
CA ASP A 206 -10.62 1.72 -2.44
C ASP A 206 -10.63 2.02 -0.94
N GLY A 207 -10.40 3.28 -0.58
CA GLY A 207 -10.43 3.73 0.81
C GLY A 207 -10.69 5.23 0.99
N ILE A 208 -11.03 5.58 2.23
CA ILE A 208 -11.05 6.96 2.75
C ILE A 208 -10.04 7.03 3.89
N SER A 209 -9.13 8.00 3.83
CA SER A 209 -8.14 8.27 4.88
C SER A 209 -8.43 9.61 5.55
N LEU A 210 -8.82 9.58 6.82
CA LEU A 210 -9.13 10.78 7.60
C LEU A 210 -7.85 11.33 8.23
N ASP A 211 -7.49 12.54 7.87
CA ASP A 211 -6.34 13.23 8.44
C ASP A 211 -6.79 14.48 9.21
N TYR A 212 -5.96 14.92 10.15
CA TYR A 212 -6.32 15.99 11.07
C TYR A 212 -7.71 15.76 11.72
N ILE A 213 -8.05 14.49 11.91
CA ILE A 213 -9.24 14.07 12.66
C ILE A 213 -8.92 14.12 14.16
N ARG A 214 -8.72 15.35 14.64
CA ARG A 214 -8.24 15.67 15.99
C ARG A 214 -8.53 17.12 16.35
N TYR A 215 -8.46 17.44 17.63
CA TYR A 215 -8.43 18.83 18.05
C TYR A 215 -7.17 19.55 17.60
N PRO A 216 -7.24 20.86 17.34
CA PRO A 216 -6.06 21.68 17.07
C PRO A 216 -5.05 21.60 18.20
N GLU A 217 -3.76 21.72 17.86
CA GLU A 217 -2.67 21.77 18.82
C GLU A 217 -2.83 22.96 19.78
N SER A 218 -2.33 22.84 21.01
CA SER A 218 -2.45 23.85 22.06
C SER A 218 -1.92 25.24 21.68
N THR A 219 -0.97 25.28 20.75
CA THR A 219 -0.38 26.53 20.22
C THR A 219 -1.42 27.45 19.52
N TYR A 220 -2.49 26.87 18.98
CA TYR A 220 -3.59 27.62 18.35
C TYR A 220 -4.57 28.24 19.36
N ASN A 221 -4.48 27.87 20.65
CA ASN A 221 -5.39 28.32 21.69
C ASN A 221 -6.88 28.15 21.29
N PHE A 222 -7.19 27.02 20.64
CA PHE A 222 -8.55 26.67 20.26
C PHE A 222 -9.30 26.08 21.45
N SER A 223 -10.54 26.52 21.67
CA SER A 223 -11.43 25.93 22.66
C SER A 223 -12.88 25.95 22.21
N ASP A 224 -13.59 24.87 22.42
CA ASP A 224 -15.04 24.73 22.28
C ASP A 224 -15.69 24.26 23.60
N GLU A 225 -15.01 24.45 24.73
CA GLU A 225 -15.45 23.99 26.05
C GLU A 225 -16.75 24.67 26.54
N ASN A 226 -17.16 25.76 25.92
CA ASN A 226 -18.49 26.33 26.14
C ASN A 226 -19.64 25.40 25.71
N LEU A 227 -19.34 24.39 24.87
CA LEU A 227 -20.29 23.34 24.45
C LEU A 227 -20.28 22.12 25.40
N TYR A 228 -19.34 22.05 26.33
CA TYR A 228 -19.28 20.95 27.29
C TYR A 228 -20.51 20.96 28.21
N PRO A 229 -21.28 19.86 28.32
CA PRO A 229 -22.50 19.82 29.09
C PRO A 229 -22.24 20.00 30.61
N ARG A 230 -22.90 20.94 31.26
CA ARG A 230 -22.71 21.25 32.70
C ARG A 230 -23.00 20.05 33.63
N ALA A 231 -23.95 19.19 33.24
CA ALA A 231 -24.37 18.01 34.00
C ALA A 231 -23.70 16.72 33.54
N SER A 232 -22.59 16.79 32.75
CA SER A 232 -21.90 15.62 32.24
C SER A 232 -21.15 14.89 33.38
N SER A 233 -21.30 13.57 33.45
CA SER A 233 -20.46 12.71 34.29
C SER A 233 -19.11 12.40 33.61
N MET A 234 -18.95 12.70 32.35
CA MET A 234 -17.74 12.49 31.55
C MET A 234 -16.71 13.59 31.83
N SER A 235 -15.44 13.27 31.91
CA SER A 235 -14.39 14.30 31.97
C SER A 235 -14.34 15.15 30.70
N LYS A 236 -13.83 16.39 30.77
CA LYS A 236 -13.60 17.20 29.56
C LYS A 236 -12.70 16.53 28.54
N ALA A 237 -11.71 15.77 29.00
CA ALA A 237 -10.80 15.03 28.14
C ALA A 237 -11.54 13.92 27.38
N ASP A 238 -12.38 13.15 28.07
CA ASP A 238 -13.18 12.09 27.45
C ASP A 238 -14.25 12.69 26.52
N TRP A 239 -14.86 13.81 26.91
CA TRP A 239 -15.78 14.52 26.04
C TRP A 239 -15.11 14.97 24.72
N LYS A 240 -13.89 15.48 24.77
CA LYS A 240 -13.14 15.84 23.55
C LYS A 240 -12.84 14.60 22.70
N ARG A 241 -12.44 13.49 23.30
CA ARG A 241 -12.23 12.22 22.57
C ARG A 241 -13.53 11.71 21.96
N GLU A 242 -14.64 11.76 22.69
CA GLU A 242 -15.95 11.36 22.15
C GLU A 242 -16.40 12.26 20.98
N ASN A 243 -16.11 13.55 21.01
CA ASN A 243 -16.40 14.44 19.89
C ASN A 243 -15.67 14.01 18.60
N ILE A 244 -14.41 13.63 18.71
CA ILE A 244 -13.64 13.10 17.56
C ILE A 244 -14.14 11.72 17.16
N THR A 245 -14.38 10.84 18.11
CA THR A 245 -14.93 9.49 17.87
C THR A 245 -16.30 9.56 17.18
N ARG A 246 -17.15 10.49 17.56
CA ARG A 246 -18.44 10.73 16.90
C ARG A 246 -18.30 11.05 15.42
N ILE A 247 -17.26 11.83 15.03
CA ILE A 247 -17.00 12.11 13.61
C ILE A 247 -16.58 10.84 12.89
N VAL A 248 -15.65 10.08 13.46
CA VAL A 248 -15.16 8.81 12.89
C VAL A 248 -16.30 7.81 12.73
N ARG A 249 -17.11 7.62 13.78
CA ARG A 249 -18.30 6.73 13.76
C ARG A 249 -19.29 7.14 12.68
N ARG A 250 -19.58 8.44 12.60
CA ARG A 250 -20.54 8.97 11.59
C ARG A 250 -20.06 8.75 10.15
N VAL A 251 -18.76 8.91 9.90
CA VAL A 251 -18.16 8.60 8.60
C VAL A 251 -18.24 7.10 8.31
N HIS A 252 -17.90 6.26 9.31
CA HIS A 252 -18.03 4.80 9.20
C HIS A 252 -19.44 4.39 8.79
N ASP A 253 -20.46 4.83 9.54
CA ASP A 253 -21.85 4.43 9.31
C ASP A 253 -22.31 4.77 7.90
N VAL A 254 -21.95 5.96 7.41
CA VAL A 254 -22.33 6.43 6.07
C VAL A 254 -21.59 5.67 4.97
N VAL A 255 -20.28 5.50 5.11
CA VAL A 255 -19.46 4.84 4.08
C VAL A 255 -19.79 3.36 3.98
N LYS A 256 -19.86 2.66 5.12
CA LYS A 256 -20.14 1.21 5.16
C LYS A 256 -21.55 0.87 4.72
N ALA A 257 -22.53 1.76 4.90
CA ALA A 257 -23.87 1.58 4.37
C ALA A 257 -23.94 1.66 2.84
N ILE A 258 -23.00 2.38 2.19
CA ILE A 258 -22.98 2.55 0.72
C ILE A 258 -22.07 1.50 0.07
N LYS A 259 -20.83 1.41 0.53
CA LYS A 259 -19.81 0.50 0.02
C LYS A 259 -19.05 -0.14 1.19
N PRO A 260 -19.50 -1.26 1.74
CA PRO A 260 -18.90 -1.87 2.93
C PRO A 260 -17.43 -2.25 2.74
N TRP A 261 -17.00 -2.51 1.51
CA TRP A 261 -15.60 -2.86 1.18
C TRP A 261 -14.65 -1.66 1.13
N VAL A 262 -15.14 -0.41 1.08
CA VAL A 262 -14.27 0.77 1.11
C VAL A 262 -13.58 0.86 2.46
N LYS A 263 -12.26 0.80 2.45
CA LYS A 263 -11.42 0.82 3.65
C LYS A 263 -11.46 2.20 4.31
N LEU A 264 -11.74 2.22 5.60
CA LEU A 264 -11.65 3.45 6.40
C LEU A 264 -10.36 3.46 7.20
N SER A 265 -9.63 4.54 7.12
CA SER A 265 -8.39 4.74 7.85
C SER A 265 -8.27 6.16 8.40
N SER A 266 -7.32 6.34 9.30
CA SER A 266 -6.86 7.68 9.71
C SER A 266 -5.36 7.73 9.87
N SER A 267 -4.84 8.98 9.91
CA SER A 267 -3.44 9.28 10.19
C SER A 267 -3.31 9.90 11.60
N PRO A 268 -3.31 9.08 12.68
CA PRO A 268 -3.14 9.60 14.03
C PRO A 268 -1.70 10.05 14.28
N ILE A 269 -1.48 10.79 15.37
CA ILE A 269 -0.13 11.08 15.86
C ILE A 269 0.61 9.77 16.08
N GLY A 270 1.86 9.70 15.66
CA GLY A 270 2.67 8.48 15.68
C GLY A 270 2.89 7.83 17.04
N LYS A 271 2.72 8.56 18.13
CA LYS A 271 2.65 8.04 19.51
C LYS A 271 1.19 7.95 19.93
N TYR A 272 0.74 6.76 20.36
CA TYR A 272 -0.63 6.63 20.86
C TYR A 272 -0.78 7.28 22.23
N ARG A 273 -0.02 6.80 23.22
CA ARG A 273 0.03 7.31 24.61
C ARG A 273 1.47 7.27 25.10
N ASP A 274 1.75 7.97 26.19
CA ASP A 274 3.00 7.78 26.90
C ASP A 274 3.14 6.32 27.35
N THR A 275 4.37 5.81 27.36
CA THR A 275 4.67 4.46 27.81
C THR A 275 5.72 4.47 28.90
N SER A 276 5.40 3.89 30.06
CA SER A 276 6.35 3.74 31.18
C SER A 276 7.45 2.71 30.88
N ARG A 277 7.19 1.76 29.99
CA ARG A 277 8.09 0.65 29.65
C ARG A 277 9.45 1.13 29.17
N TYR A 278 9.50 2.29 28.49
CA TYR A 278 10.70 2.84 27.87
C TYR A 278 10.98 4.28 28.29
N SER A 279 10.31 4.77 29.33
CA SER A 279 10.39 6.18 29.75
C SER A 279 10.19 7.17 28.59
N ALA A 280 9.37 6.78 27.60
CA ALA A 280 9.11 7.54 26.40
C ALA A 280 7.71 8.17 26.47
N GLY A 281 7.65 9.47 26.26
CA GLY A 281 6.42 10.25 26.37
C GLY A 281 6.39 11.46 25.46
N GLY A 282 5.52 12.40 25.77
CA GLY A 282 5.40 13.69 25.12
C GLY A 282 4.16 13.83 24.25
N TRP A 283 4.24 14.54 23.15
CA TRP A 283 3.11 14.80 22.28
C TRP A 283 2.57 13.52 21.65
N ASN A 284 1.32 13.18 21.98
CA ASN A 284 0.70 11.91 21.60
C ASN A 284 -0.77 12.09 21.17
N ALA A 285 -1.32 11.06 20.54
CA ALA A 285 -2.68 11.06 20.00
C ALA A 285 -3.75 11.25 21.10
N TYR A 286 -3.64 10.48 22.17
CA TYR A 286 -4.70 10.34 23.16
C TYR A 286 -4.84 11.57 24.08
N ASN A 287 -3.72 12.10 24.58
CA ASN A 287 -3.73 13.17 25.60
C ASN A 287 -3.56 14.57 25.00
N ALA A 288 -2.81 14.71 23.90
CA ALA A 288 -2.47 16.02 23.37
C ALA A 288 -3.49 16.56 22.35
N VAL A 289 -4.09 15.68 21.56
CA VAL A 289 -4.99 16.05 20.46
C VAL A 289 -6.32 15.26 20.45
N TRP A 290 -6.58 14.51 21.52
CA TRP A 290 -7.84 13.85 21.83
C TRP A 290 -8.30 12.83 20.77
N GLN A 291 -7.35 12.08 20.18
CA GLN A 291 -7.63 10.95 19.31
C GLN A 291 -7.64 9.65 20.14
N ASP A 292 -8.57 8.75 19.88
CA ASP A 292 -8.55 7.39 20.42
C ASP A 292 -8.61 6.33 19.32
N PRO A 293 -7.56 6.23 18.48
CA PRO A 293 -7.56 5.33 17.34
C PRO A 293 -7.58 3.86 17.75
N VAL A 294 -7.10 3.51 18.91
CA VAL A 294 -7.19 2.14 19.45
C VAL A 294 -8.64 1.75 19.74
N TYR A 295 -9.44 2.66 20.29
CA TYR A 295 -10.87 2.45 20.44
C TYR A 295 -11.58 2.32 19.08
N TRP A 296 -11.19 3.10 18.09
CA TRP A 296 -11.79 3.02 16.76
C TRP A 296 -11.53 1.68 16.06
N LEU A 297 -10.33 1.07 16.24
CA LEU A 297 -10.04 -0.28 15.76
C LEU A 297 -10.85 -1.32 16.53
N LYS A 298 -10.86 -1.23 17.85
CA LYS A 298 -11.60 -2.17 18.72
C LYS A 298 -13.08 -2.27 18.35
N GLU A 299 -13.70 -1.13 18.01
CA GLU A 299 -15.12 -1.06 17.62
C GLU A 299 -15.34 -1.23 16.10
N ASN A 300 -14.29 -1.56 15.34
CA ASN A 300 -14.31 -1.69 13.86
C ASN A 300 -14.78 -0.42 13.13
N TYR A 301 -14.65 0.76 13.73
CA TYR A 301 -14.93 2.03 13.03
C TYR A 301 -13.86 2.38 12.01
N GLN A 302 -12.69 1.74 12.09
CA GLN A 302 -11.60 1.89 11.14
C GLN A 302 -11.04 0.52 10.76
N ASP A 303 -10.68 0.37 9.48
CA ASP A 303 -10.16 -0.87 8.93
C ASP A 303 -8.64 -0.97 9.06
N LEU A 304 -7.95 0.16 9.08
CA LEU A 304 -6.50 0.25 9.26
C LEU A 304 -6.10 1.64 9.74
N LEU A 305 -4.86 1.77 10.24
CA LEU A 305 -4.29 3.07 10.64
C LEU A 305 -2.97 3.34 9.93
N PHE A 306 -2.72 4.64 9.67
CA PHE A 306 -1.46 5.18 9.17
C PHE A 306 -0.85 6.15 10.21
N PRO A 307 -0.36 5.68 11.37
CA PRO A 307 0.20 6.58 12.37
C PRO A 307 1.41 7.34 11.82
N MET A 308 1.44 8.66 12.04
CA MET A 308 2.50 9.55 11.55
C MET A 308 3.75 9.42 12.43
N MET A 309 4.50 8.35 12.22
CA MET A 309 5.68 7.99 13.03
C MET A 309 6.96 8.65 12.51
N TYR A 310 6.93 9.98 12.36
CA TYR A 310 8.06 10.79 11.87
C TYR A 310 9.06 11.07 13.00
N PHE A 311 9.57 10.01 13.61
CA PHE A 311 10.44 10.02 14.77
C PHE A 311 11.56 8.99 14.61
N GLN A 312 12.59 9.05 15.45
CA GLN A 312 13.72 8.12 15.48
C GLN A 312 13.95 7.56 16.87
N GLY A 313 14.63 6.41 16.95
CA GLY A 313 15.11 5.83 18.19
C GLY A 313 13.99 5.57 19.22
N ASN A 314 14.17 6.06 20.46
CA ASN A 314 13.21 5.88 21.55
C ASN A 314 11.85 6.59 21.31
N ASN A 315 11.75 7.45 20.31
CA ASN A 315 10.50 8.06 19.92
C ASN A 315 9.78 7.27 18.80
N TYR A 316 10.44 6.28 18.19
CA TYR A 316 9.88 5.41 17.15
C TYR A 316 9.62 3.99 17.67
N TYR A 317 10.67 3.24 18.01
CA TYR A 317 10.59 1.80 18.27
C TYR A 317 9.62 1.40 19.38
N PRO A 318 9.60 2.03 20.57
CA PRO A 318 8.64 1.66 21.62
C PRO A 318 7.18 1.87 21.19
N PHE A 319 6.93 2.91 20.41
CA PHE A 319 5.59 3.23 19.93
C PHE A 319 5.14 2.35 18.77
N LEU A 320 6.06 1.86 17.95
CA LEU A 320 5.78 0.85 16.94
C LEU A 320 5.20 -0.42 17.60
N TYR A 321 5.86 -0.91 18.65
CA TYR A 321 5.36 -2.06 19.40
C TYR A 321 4.08 -1.76 20.17
N GLN A 322 3.92 -0.54 20.70
CA GLN A 322 2.67 -0.11 21.33
C GLN A 322 1.49 -0.19 20.32
N TRP A 323 1.71 0.23 19.08
CA TRP A 323 0.72 0.10 18.01
C TRP A 323 0.42 -1.37 17.69
N ALA A 324 1.45 -2.21 17.56
CA ALA A 324 1.27 -3.63 17.29
C ALA A 324 0.43 -4.33 18.38
N GLU A 325 0.72 -4.05 19.65
CA GLU A 325 0.00 -4.61 20.81
C GLU A 325 -1.46 -4.16 20.89
N ASN A 326 -1.81 -3.04 20.26
CA ASN A 326 -3.15 -2.44 20.32
C ASN A 326 -3.86 -2.44 18.95
N SER A 327 -3.44 -3.30 18.02
CA SER A 327 -3.98 -3.36 16.66
C SER A 327 -5.35 -4.03 16.52
N TYR A 328 -5.74 -4.87 17.50
CA TYR A 328 -6.96 -5.70 17.46
C TYR A 328 -7.09 -6.52 16.16
N GLY A 329 -5.97 -6.93 15.55
CA GLY A 329 -5.95 -7.68 14.29
C GLY A 329 -6.09 -6.84 13.03
N HIS A 330 -6.20 -5.53 13.16
CA HIS A 330 -6.21 -4.60 12.03
C HIS A 330 -4.79 -4.22 11.59
N PRO A 331 -4.56 -3.96 10.31
CA PRO A 331 -3.27 -3.48 9.84
C PRO A 331 -2.92 -2.12 10.43
N ILE A 332 -1.72 -2.01 10.98
CA ILE A 332 -1.09 -0.74 11.29
C ILE A 332 0.01 -0.52 10.25
N VAL A 333 0.02 0.62 9.61
CA VAL A 333 0.95 0.96 8.54
C VAL A 333 1.70 2.24 8.94
N PRO A 334 2.85 2.14 9.66
CA PRO A 334 3.57 3.31 10.12
C PRO A 334 3.99 4.20 8.96
N GLY A 335 3.68 5.48 9.08
CA GLY A 335 4.18 6.51 8.19
C GLY A 335 5.61 6.88 8.54
N LEU A 336 6.53 6.72 7.61
CA LEU A 336 7.93 7.07 7.77
C LEU A 336 8.19 8.48 7.21
N GLY A 337 8.85 9.31 7.99
CA GLY A 337 9.18 10.70 7.64
C GLY A 337 10.38 10.79 6.71
N ILE A 338 10.30 10.22 5.50
CA ILE A 338 11.42 10.20 4.54
C ILE A 338 11.81 11.59 4.04
N TYR A 339 10.96 12.61 4.24
CA TYR A 339 11.32 14.00 3.94
C TYR A 339 12.51 14.50 4.78
N PHE A 340 12.74 13.96 5.97
CA PHE A 340 13.91 14.27 6.78
C PHE A 340 15.25 13.77 6.21
N LEU A 341 15.21 12.96 5.14
CA LEU A 341 16.39 12.62 4.36
C LEU A 341 16.91 13.84 3.56
N ASP A 342 16.02 14.77 3.18
CA ASP A 342 16.41 16.01 2.51
C ASP A 342 17.11 16.94 3.53
N PRO A 343 18.34 17.45 3.23
CA PRO A 343 19.06 18.35 4.13
C PRO A 343 18.33 19.64 4.48
N ARG A 344 17.35 20.05 3.68
CA ARG A 344 16.52 21.24 3.93
C ARG A 344 15.45 21.00 5.01
N GLU A 345 15.04 19.74 5.20
CA GLU A 345 13.99 19.33 6.12
C GLU A 345 14.53 18.66 7.38
N GLY A 346 15.66 17.93 7.27
CA GLY A 346 16.25 17.19 8.37
C GLY A 346 17.65 16.65 8.10
N ARG A 347 18.13 15.79 9.01
CA ARG A 347 19.46 15.19 8.92
C ARG A 347 19.43 13.67 9.07
N TRP A 348 18.32 13.04 8.74
CA TRP A 348 18.22 11.60 8.83
C TRP A 348 19.14 10.91 7.83
N THR A 349 19.62 9.74 8.21
CA THR A 349 20.40 8.88 7.33
C THR A 349 19.49 7.83 6.69
N LEU A 350 19.89 7.33 5.52
CA LEU A 350 19.18 6.21 4.88
C LEU A 350 19.18 4.97 5.78
N ASN A 351 20.26 4.71 6.51
CA ASN A 351 20.35 3.54 7.41
C ASN A 351 19.33 3.59 8.55
N GLU A 352 19.01 4.78 9.08
CA GLU A 352 17.95 4.93 10.09
C GLU A 352 16.59 4.57 9.51
N VAL A 353 16.25 5.07 8.31
CA VAL A 353 14.98 4.73 7.64
C VAL A 353 14.93 3.24 7.30
N ARG A 354 16.04 2.64 6.82
CA ARG A 354 16.11 1.19 6.57
C ARG A 354 15.85 0.38 7.85
N ALA A 355 16.45 0.77 8.98
CA ALA A 355 16.24 0.11 10.26
C ALA A 355 14.77 0.20 10.72
N GLU A 356 14.12 1.34 10.51
CA GLU A 356 12.69 1.52 10.78
C GLU A 356 11.82 0.63 9.88
N MET A 357 12.13 0.55 8.57
CA MET A 357 11.43 -0.33 7.62
C MET A 357 11.55 -1.81 8.00
N HIS A 358 12.76 -2.29 8.31
CA HIS A 358 12.98 -3.67 8.77
C HIS A 358 12.23 -3.96 10.07
N THR A 359 12.27 -3.03 11.03
CA THR A 359 11.60 -3.23 12.32
C THR A 359 10.08 -3.27 12.14
N ALA A 360 9.52 -2.39 11.30
CA ALA A 360 8.10 -2.39 10.98
C ALA A 360 7.68 -3.74 10.37
N ARG A 361 8.38 -4.21 9.34
CA ARG A 361 8.10 -5.52 8.71
C ARG A 361 8.23 -6.67 9.70
N ASN A 362 9.29 -6.69 10.50
CA ASN A 362 9.55 -7.74 11.49
C ASN A 362 8.52 -7.78 12.62
N SER A 363 7.89 -6.65 12.94
CA SER A 363 6.82 -6.59 13.95
C SER A 363 5.47 -7.15 13.45
N GLY A 364 5.32 -7.40 12.14
CA GLY A 364 4.10 -7.98 11.55
C GLY A 364 2.89 -7.04 11.54
N ILE A 365 3.09 -5.73 11.61
CA ILE A 365 2.00 -4.74 11.78
C ILE A 365 1.27 -4.34 10.51
N GLY A 366 1.53 -4.96 9.36
CA GLY A 366 0.67 -4.84 8.18
C GLY A 366 1.22 -4.01 7.03
N GLY A 367 2.31 -3.27 7.19
CA GLY A 367 2.90 -2.55 6.06
C GLY A 367 3.77 -1.35 6.42
N ILE A 368 4.07 -0.54 5.41
CA ILE A 368 4.91 0.66 5.50
C ILE A 368 4.31 1.75 4.60
N ALA A 369 4.29 2.99 5.07
CA ALA A 369 3.87 4.14 4.30
C ALA A 369 4.96 5.23 4.28
N PHE A 370 5.13 5.92 3.16
CA PHE A 370 6.12 6.98 3.00
C PHE A 370 5.47 8.37 2.99
N TYR A 371 5.91 9.24 3.86
CA TYR A 371 5.60 10.66 3.82
C TYR A 371 6.82 11.46 3.39
N ARG A 372 6.85 11.99 2.16
CA ARG A 372 5.83 12.03 1.14
C ARG A 372 6.42 11.68 -0.25
N GLY A 373 5.54 11.63 -1.24
CA GLY A 373 5.83 11.14 -2.58
C GLY A 373 7.01 11.77 -3.30
N GLU A 374 7.18 13.07 -3.22
CA GLU A 374 8.31 13.79 -3.83
C GLU A 374 9.67 13.25 -3.36
N PHE A 375 9.83 13.03 -2.06
CA PHE A 375 11.11 12.59 -1.50
C PHE A 375 11.43 11.14 -1.86
N LEU A 376 10.39 10.31 -2.06
CA LEU A 376 10.56 8.97 -2.61
C LEU A 376 11.01 9.04 -4.07
N THR A 377 10.25 9.72 -4.94
CA THR A 377 10.51 9.73 -6.39
C THR A 377 11.77 10.51 -6.77
N ASN A 378 12.20 11.48 -5.96
CA ASN A 378 13.47 12.18 -6.12
C ASN A 378 14.68 11.38 -5.60
N ASN A 379 14.45 10.16 -5.11
CA ASN A 379 15.48 9.25 -4.61
C ASN A 379 16.38 9.87 -3.54
N CYS A 380 15.79 10.62 -2.60
CA CYS A 380 16.53 11.27 -1.53
C CYS A 380 17.45 10.28 -0.80
N LYS A 381 18.77 10.52 -0.86
CA LYS A 381 19.81 9.62 -0.30
C LYS A 381 19.71 8.15 -0.73
N GLY A 382 19.08 7.83 -1.85
CA GLY A 382 18.94 6.47 -2.36
C GLY A 382 17.72 5.70 -1.83
N ILE A 383 16.75 6.37 -1.22
CA ILE A 383 15.55 5.70 -0.67
C ILE A 383 14.71 5.00 -1.74
N TYR A 384 14.62 5.55 -2.95
CA TYR A 384 13.87 4.94 -4.04
C TYR A 384 14.51 3.62 -4.50
N ASP A 385 15.83 3.63 -4.74
CA ASP A 385 16.58 2.44 -5.13
C ASP A 385 16.50 1.37 -4.04
N THR A 386 16.71 1.75 -2.76
CA THR A 386 16.55 0.85 -1.61
C THR A 386 15.15 0.25 -1.57
N THR A 387 14.11 1.04 -1.86
CA THR A 387 12.72 0.56 -1.88
C THR A 387 12.51 -0.45 -3.01
N CYS A 388 12.99 -0.15 -4.23
CA CYS A 388 12.81 -1.01 -5.40
C CYS A 388 13.58 -2.33 -5.31
N ASP A 389 14.86 -2.25 -4.90
CA ASP A 389 15.80 -3.36 -5.08
C ASP A 389 15.91 -4.23 -3.83
N GLU A 390 15.69 -3.66 -2.64
CA GLU A 390 15.88 -4.35 -1.38
C GLU A 390 14.54 -4.70 -0.70
N PHE A 391 13.67 -3.68 -0.49
CA PHE A 391 12.47 -3.87 0.32
C PHE A 391 11.27 -4.39 -0.45
N PHE A 392 11.04 -3.91 -1.67
CA PHE A 392 9.87 -4.25 -2.47
C PHE A 392 10.26 -4.82 -3.84
N PRO A 393 11.15 -5.83 -3.91
CA PRO A 393 11.58 -6.41 -5.19
C PRO A 393 10.44 -7.11 -5.95
N TYR A 394 9.39 -7.50 -5.23
CA TYR A 394 8.21 -8.18 -5.77
C TYR A 394 6.94 -7.37 -5.46
N PRO A 395 5.87 -7.47 -6.28
CA PRO A 395 4.56 -6.95 -5.92
C PRO A 395 4.05 -7.58 -4.62
N ALA A 396 3.12 -6.91 -3.95
CA ALA A 396 2.41 -7.46 -2.81
C ALA A 396 0.92 -7.10 -2.87
N LEU A 397 0.08 -7.98 -2.33
CA LEU A 397 -1.32 -7.74 -2.08
C LEU A 397 -1.49 -6.91 -0.82
N THR A 398 -2.57 -6.15 -0.71
CA THR A 398 -2.95 -5.49 0.54
C THR A 398 -3.51 -6.49 1.55
N ALA A 399 -3.66 -6.07 2.80
CA ALA A 399 -4.21 -6.91 3.85
C ALA A 399 -5.66 -7.33 3.53
N ARG A 400 -5.99 -8.58 3.85
CA ARG A 400 -7.34 -9.11 3.78
C ARG A 400 -8.19 -8.53 4.91
N MET A 401 -9.44 -8.15 4.62
CA MET A 401 -10.34 -7.51 5.60
C MET A 401 -11.14 -8.56 6.40
N THR A 402 -10.45 -9.40 7.17
CA THR A 402 -11.06 -10.52 7.91
C THR A 402 -12.06 -10.10 8.99
N TRP A 403 -11.91 -8.88 9.53
CA TRP A 403 -12.83 -8.31 10.53
C TRP A 403 -14.21 -7.94 9.97
N MET A 404 -14.39 -7.92 8.65
CA MET A 404 -15.70 -7.69 8.02
C MET A 404 -16.62 -8.91 8.04
N GLY A 405 -16.14 -10.06 8.54
CA GLY A 405 -16.92 -11.29 8.70
C GLY A 405 -17.13 -12.10 7.42
N ASP A 406 -16.94 -11.53 6.23
CA ASP A 406 -16.96 -12.27 4.97
C ASP A 406 -15.56 -12.80 4.66
N THR A 407 -15.42 -14.11 4.69
CA THR A 407 -14.18 -14.83 4.39
C THR A 407 -14.32 -15.78 3.21
N ILE A 408 -15.42 -15.69 2.48
CA ILE A 408 -15.71 -16.59 1.36
C ILE A 408 -14.93 -16.14 0.13
N ALA A 409 -14.02 -17.00 -0.32
CA ALA A 409 -13.28 -16.74 -1.55
C ALA A 409 -14.20 -16.82 -2.78
N PRO A 410 -13.98 -15.99 -3.81
CA PRO A 410 -14.69 -16.12 -5.08
C PRO A 410 -14.33 -17.43 -5.78
N GLN A 411 -15.12 -17.82 -6.78
CA GLN A 411 -14.78 -18.95 -7.64
C GLN A 411 -13.52 -18.63 -8.45
N ALA A 412 -12.74 -19.67 -8.74
CA ALA A 412 -11.55 -19.53 -9.59
C ALA A 412 -11.93 -19.12 -11.02
N PRO A 413 -11.09 -18.35 -11.71
CA PRO A 413 -11.17 -18.17 -13.15
C PRO A 413 -11.08 -19.52 -13.88
N THR A 414 -11.40 -19.55 -15.16
CA THR A 414 -11.30 -20.75 -15.99
C THR A 414 -10.53 -20.47 -17.28
N SER A 415 -10.12 -21.54 -17.97
CA SER A 415 -9.59 -21.49 -19.34
C SER A 415 -8.43 -20.55 -19.53
N ILE A 416 -7.38 -20.69 -18.71
CA ILE A 416 -6.15 -19.94 -18.93
C ILE A 416 -5.49 -20.32 -20.25
N LYS A 417 -5.09 -19.33 -21.08
CA LYS A 417 -4.39 -19.49 -22.34
C LYS A 417 -3.30 -18.43 -22.51
N TYR A 418 -2.19 -18.83 -23.06
CA TYR A 418 -1.12 -17.93 -23.46
C TYR A 418 -1.03 -17.87 -24.99
N GLU A 419 -1.20 -16.68 -25.57
CA GLU A 419 -1.14 -16.44 -27.02
C GLU A 419 -0.41 -15.13 -27.30
N GLU A 420 0.61 -15.16 -28.14
CA GLU A 420 1.34 -13.97 -28.65
C GLU A 420 1.80 -12.96 -27.58
N GLY A 421 2.24 -13.44 -26.41
CA GLY A 421 2.70 -12.58 -25.32
C GLY A 421 1.58 -12.06 -24.40
N ILE A 422 0.33 -12.48 -24.63
CA ILE A 422 -0.83 -12.13 -23.82
C ILE A 422 -1.34 -13.36 -23.08
N LEU A 423 -1.58 -13.24 -21.80
CA LEU A 423 -2.27 -14.24 -20.99
C LEU A 423 -3.76 -13.92 -20.96
N HIS A 424 -4.59 -14.87 -21.31
CA HIS A 424 -6.05 -14.78 -21.33
C HIS A 424 -6.66 -15.77 -20.34
N TRP A 425 -7.78 -15.42 -19.74
CA TRP A 425 -8.59 -16.31 -18.90
C TRP A 425 -10.06 -15.94 -19.01
N GLN A 426 -10.93 -16.80 -18.51
CA GLN A 426 -12.36 -16.53 -18.42
C GLN A 426 -12.74 -16.22 -16.98
N ALA A 427 -13.57 -15.20 -16.80
CA ALA A 427 -14.14 -14.87 -15.51
C ALA A 427 -14.97 -16.05 -14.98
N PRO A 428 -15.08 -16.23 -13.65
CA PRO A 428 -15.97 -17.22 -13.07
C PRO A 428 -17.42 -17.00 -13.51
N THR A 429 -18.16 -18.09 -13.76
CA THR A 429 -19.56 -18.04 -14.24
C THR A 429 -20.54 -17.62 -13.15
N GLN A 430 -20.19 -17.79 -11.88
CA GLN A 430 -20.99 -17.36 -10.73
C GLN A 430 -20.15 -16.36 -9.92
N ILE A 431 -20.63 -15.13 -9.82
CA ILE A 431 -20.16 -14.19 -8.83
C ILE A 431 -20.85 -14.60 -7.53
N THR A 432 -20.09 -15.21 -6.60
CA THR A 432 -20.62 -15.56 -5.28
C THR A 432 -21.19 -14.33 -4.59
N GLN A 433 -22.19 -14.54 -3.76
CA GLN A 433 -23.12 -13.58 -3.14
C GLN A 433 -22.55 -12.41 -2.33
N SER A 434 -21.27 -12.05 -2.49
CA SER A 434 -20.79 -10.81 -1.95
C SER A 434 -21.37 -9.67 -2.79
N ASN A 435 -22.01 -8.70 -2.17
CA ASN A 435 -22.51 -7.45 -2.76
C ASN A 435 -21.41 -6.59 -3.42
N HIS A 436 -20.32 -7.21 -3.88
CA HIS A 436 -19.14 -6.55 -4.44
C HIS A 436 -19.26 -6.55 -5.95
N SER A 437 -19.26 -5.37 -6.52
CA SER A 437 -19.69 -5.10 -7.88
C SER A 437 -18.83 -5.75 -8.98
N TYR A 438 -17.62 -6.24 -8.67
CA TYR A 438 -16.72 -6.90 -9.64
C TYR A 438 -15.56 -7.63 -8.93
N LEU A 439 -14.95 -8.56 -9.65
CA LEU A 439 -13.74 -9.26 -9.25
C LEU A 439 -12.51 -8.60 -9.85
N LEU A 440 -11.39 -8.79 -9.17
CA LEU A 440 -10.05 -8.46 -9.65
C LEU A 440 -9.26 -9.75 -9.84
N TYR A 441 -8.16 -9.70 -10.58
CA TYR A 441 -7.35 -10.88 -10.85
C TYR A 441 -5.89 -10.64 -10.49
N ASN A 442 -5.24 -11.68 -9.95
CA ASN A 442 -3.82 -11.70 -9.71
C ASN A 442 -3.17 -12.74 -10.61
N ILE A 443 -1.98 -12.43 -11.11
CA ILE A 443 -1.19 -13.31 -11.96
C ILE A 443 0.05 -13.73 -11.21
N TYR A 444 0.27 -15.03 -11.19
CA TYR A 444 1.48 -15.65 -10.66
C TYR A 444 2.22 -16.38 -11.77
N GLY A 445 3.52 -16.54 -11.62
CA GLY A 445 4.30 -17.29 -12.57
C GLY A 445 5.61 -17.80 -11.98
N SER A 446 6.02 -18.99 -12.45
CA SER A 446 7.20 -19.68 -11.96
C SER A 446 7.82 -20.55 -13.06
N ASN A 447 9.06 -20.97 -12.87
CA ASN A 447 9.69 -22.00 -13.67
C ASN A 447 9.41 -23.42 -13.15
N THR A 448 8.76 -23.54 -12.00
CA THR A 448 8.34 -24.79 -11.37
C THR A 448 6.83 -24.95 -11.50
N TYR A 449 6.36 -26.16 -11.80
CA TYR A 449 4.95 -26.53 -11.85
C TYR A 449 4.61 -27.52 -10.73
N PRO A 450 3.49 -27.33 -10.01
CA PRO A 450 2.56 -26.20 -10.10
C PRO A 450 3.18 -24.89 -9.60
N VAL A 451 2.63 -23.75 -10.05
CA VAL A 451 3.03 -22.43 -9.55
C VAL A 451 2.55 -22.27 -8.12
N ASP A 452 3.47 -22.02 -7.22
CA ASP A 452 3.16 -21.74 -5.82
C ASP A 452 2.68 -20.29 -5.65
N VAL A 453 1.38 -20.11 -5.44
CA VAL A 453 0.73 -18.80 -5.29
C VAL A 453 0.88 -18.22 -3.88
N THR A 454 1.53 -18.91 -2.97
CA THR A 454 1.80 -18.41 -1.62
C THR A 454 3.09 -17.58 -1.56
N LYS A 455 3.95 -17.68 -2.57
CA LYS A 455 5.25 -17.01 -2.64
C LYS A 455 5.17 -15.66 -3.35
N ALA A 456 5.65 -14.61 -2.71
CA ALA A 456 5.65 -13.25 -3.25
C ALA A 456 6.49 -13.14 -4.55
N GLU A 457 7.56 -13.90 -4.66
CA GLU A 457 8.42 -13.95 -5.86
C GLU A 457 7.70 -14.46 -7.10
N ASN A 458 6.62 -15.23 -6.93
CA ASN A 458 5.81 -15.71 -8.03
C ASN A 458 4.70 -14.72 -8.44
N LEU A 459 4.42 -13.70 -7.63
CA LEU A 459 3.41 -12.69 -7.95
C LEU A 459 3.93 -11.74 -9.03
N LEU A 460 3.27 -11.71 -10.19
CA LEU A 460 3.67 -10.94 -11.37
C LEU A 460 2.84 -9.68 -11.59
N ALA A 461 1.53 -9.79 -11.36
CA ALA A 461 0.59 -8.67 -11.47
C ALA A 461 -0.53 -8.81 -10.43
N VAL A 462 -1.08 -7.68 -9.99
CA VAL A 462 -2.09 -7.60 -8.94
C VAL A 462 -3.27 -6.74 -9.37
N ASN A 463 -4.46 -7.08 -8.88
CA ASN A 463 -5.69 -6.28 -9.00
C ASN A 463 -6.04 -5.90 -10.44
N LEU A 464 -5.79 -6.78 -11.41
CA LEU A 464 -6.18 -6.57 -12.80
C LEU A 464 -7.72 -6.59 -12.93
N ARG A 465 -8.26 -5.70 -13.74
CA ARG A 465 -9.71 -5.59 -13.98
C ARG A 465 -10.16 -6.34 -15.24
N ASP A 466 -9.27 -6.48 -16.21
CA ASP A 466 -9.50 -7.20 -17.46
C ASP A 466 -9.25 -8.70 -17.29
N THR A 467 -9.75 -9.50 -18.21
CA THR A 467 -9.52 -10.95 -18.30
C THR A 467 -8.39 -11.30 -19.28
N GLN A 468 -7.51 -10.35 -19.50
CA GLN A 468 -6.28 -10.51 -20.29
C GLN A 468 -5.17 -9.64 -19.72
N TRP A 469 -3.94 -10.06 -19.95
CA TRP A 469 -2.76 -9.31 -19.49
C TRP A 469 -1.57 -9.48 -20.43
N GLN A 470 -1.02 -8.35 -20.88
CA GLN A 470 0.21 -8.33 -21.67
C GLN A 470 1.40 -8.63 -20.76
N LEU A 471 2.16 -9.68 -21.06
CA LEU A 471 3.30 -10.08 -20.24
C LEU A 471 4.38 -8.99 -20.22
N ASN A 472 4.77 -8.61 -19.02
CA ASN A 472 5.93 -7.74 -18.82
C ASN A 472 7.25 -8.52 -18.92
N ALA A 473 8.40 -7.81 -18.91
CA ALA A 473 9.72 -8.41 -19.07
C ALA A 473 10.06 -9.47 -18.00
N ARG A 474 9.49 -9.38 -16.78
CA ARG A 474 9.67 -10.38 -15.74
C ARG A 474 8.84 -11.63 -16.02
N ALA A 475 7.58 -11.44 -16.41
CA ALA A 475 6.69 -12.54 -16.75
C ALA A 475 7.19 -13.36 -17.95
N GLN A 476 7.82 -12.72 -18.94
CA GLN A 476 8.39 -13.42 -20.11
C GLN A 476 9.56 -14.38 -19.75
N LYS A 477 10.07 -14.32 -18.53
CA LYS A 477 11.18 -15.18 -18.06
C LYS A 477 10.71 -16.44 -17.35
N VAL A 478 9.42 -16.61 -17.12
CA VAL A 478 8.85 -17.81 -16.47
C VAL A 478 8.12 -18.70 -17.47
N ARG A 479 7.92 -19.97 -17.10
CA ARG A 479 7.36 -21.01 -17.99
C ARG A 479 5.91 -21.34 -17.70
N HIS A 480 5.47 -21.12 -16.46
CA HIS A 480 4.15 -21.51 -15.99
C HIS A 480 3.45 -20.33 -15.37
N TYR A 481 2.15 -20.22 -15.60
CA TYR A 481 1.32 -19.15 -15.09
C TYR A 481 0.15 -19.71 -14.30
N ALA A 482 -0.28 -18.94 -13.30
CA ALA A 482 -1.50 -19.18 -12.55
C ALA A 482 -2.26 -17.88 -12.39
N VAL A 483 -3.59 -17.96 -12.41
CA VAL A 483 -4.49 -16.82 -12.24
C VAL A 483 -5.44 -17.10 -11.08
N THR A 484 -5.61 -16.15 -10.21
CA THR A 484 -6.62 -16.16 -9.15
C THR A 484 -7.61 -15.02 -9.35
N ALA A 485 -8.82 -15.18 -8.86
CA ALA A 485 -9.77 -14.09 -8.66
C ALA A 485 -9.69 -13.61 -7.22
N ILE A 486 -9.80 -12.32 -6.99
CA ILE A 486 -9.83 -11.71 -5.68
C ILE A 486 -11.00 -10.75 -5.57
N ASP A 487 -11.72 -10.78 -4.45
CA ASP A 487 -12.79 -9.83 -4.16
C ASP A 487 -12.27 -8.54 -3.51
N ARG A 488 -13.17 -7.60 -3.27
CA ARG A 488 -12.84 -6.29 -2.69
C ARG A 488 -12.49 -6.35 -1.20
N LEU A 489 -12.71 -7.46 -0.51
CA LEU A 489 -12.28 -7.70 0.88
C LEU A 489 -10.93 -8.41 0.96
N GLY A 490 -10.35 -8.77 -0.20
CA GLY A 490 -9.08 -9.45 -0.30
C GLY A 490 -9.16 -10.97 -0.15
N ASN A 491 -10.38 -11.57 -0.27
CA ASN A 491 -10.52 -13.02 -0.34
C ASN A 491 -10.13 -13.49 -1.73
N GLU A 492 -9.20 -14.43 -1.81
CA GLU A 492 -8.58 -14.89 -3.04
C GLU A 492 -9.01 -16.33 -3.34
N SER A 493 -9.39 -16.61 -4.59
CA SER A 493 -9.81 -17.92 -5.06
C SER A 493 -8.65 -18.91 -5.11
N PRO A 494 -8.94 -20.22 -5.22
CA PRO A 494 -7.96 -21.15 -5.75
C PRO A 494 -7.44 -20.68 -7.12
N ALA A 495 -6.20 -21.05 -7.43
CA ALA A 495 -5.59 -20.68 -8.71
C ALA A 495 -6.03 -21.61 -9.83
N VAL A 496 -6.35 -21.04 -11.01
CA VAL A 496 -6.34 -21.80 -12.25
C VAL A 496 -4.94 -21.74 -12.84
N GLN A 497 -4.45 -22.87 -13.33
CA GLN A 497 -3.12 -23.01 -13.93
C GLN A 497 -3.23 -23.68 -15.29
N GLU A 498 -2.27 -23.45 -16.17
CA GLU A 498 -2.16 -24.22 -17.40
C GLU A 498 -2.03 -25.69 -17.04
N GLU A 499 -2.75 -26.55 -17.75
CA GLU A 499 -2.51 -27.98 -17.66
C GLU A 499 -1.09 -28.25 -18.14
N LYS A 500 -0.33 -29.05 -17.36
CA LYS A 500 0.99 -29.48 -17.76
C LYS A 500 0.87 -30.16 -19.12
N PRO A 501 1.52 -29.68 -20.19
CA PRO A 501 1.47 -30.38 -21.45
C PRO A 501 2.00 -31.80 -21.23
N VAL A 502 1.12 -32.78 -21.42
CA VAL A 502 1.51 -34.18 -21.44
C VAL A 502 2.31 -34.34 -22.73
N PHE A 503 3.62 -34.22 -22.64
CA PHE A 503 4.51 -34.68 -23.70
C PHE A 503 4.38 -36.20 -23.73
N GLU A 504 3.43 -36.73 -24.51
CA GLU A 504 3.52 -38.08 -24.96
C GLU A 504 4.75 -38.15 -25.86
N LEU A 505 5.80 -38.72 -25.32
CA LEU A 505 6.92 -39.16 -26.16
C LEU A 505 6.31 -40.06 -27.23
N PRO A 506 6.53 -39.75 -28.55
CA PRO A 506 6.05 -40.61 -29.62
C PRO A 506 6.48 -42.04 -29.27
N LYS A 507 5.54 -42.99 -29.24
CA LYS A 507 5.80 -44.39 -28.87
C LYS A 507 6.86 -45.09 -29.77
N HIS A 508 7.30 -44.44 -30.82
CA HIS A 508 8.38 -44.82 -31.71
C HIS A 508 9.14 -43.57 -32.18
N ILE A 509 10.17 -43.17 -31.47
CA ILE A 509 11.25 -42.45 -32.09
C ILE A 509 12.06 -43.53 -32.84
N ASN A 510 11.83 -43.68 -34.14
CA ASN A 510 12.79 -44.28 -35.01
C ASN A 510 14.05 -43.39 -34.95
N VAL A 511 14.96 -43.72 -34.06
CA VAL A 511 16.29 -43.14 -34.11
C VAL A 511 16.86 -43.58 -35.45
N PRO A 512 17.07 -42.65 -36.42
CA PRO A 512 17.76 -43.05 -37.65
C PRO A 512 19.11 -43.62 -37.23
N GLN A 513 19.47 -44.79 -37.76
CA GLN A 513 20.79 -45.40 -37.63
C GLN A 513 21.85 -44.43 -38.18
N LEU A 514 22.23 -43.46 -37.45
CA LEU A 514 23.30 -42.50 -37.78
C LEU A 514 24.58 -42.79 -36.99
N ILE A 515 24.68 -44.01 -36.43
CA ILE A 515 25.92 -44.48 -35.84
C ILE A 515 26.30 -45.75 -36.59
N ASN A 516 26.83 -45.62 -37.77
CA ASN A 516 27.83 -46.51 -38.36
C ASN A 516 28.29 -45.89 -39.71
N ARG A 517 29.06 -44.83 -39.63
CA ARG A 517 30.07 -44.56 -40.67
C ARG A 517 31.41 -44.95 -40.11
N ASP A 518 31.83 -46.11 -40.61
CA ASP A 518 33.14 -46.72 -40.44
C ASP A 518 34.27 -45.68 -40.43
N VAL A 519 34.98 -45.66 -39.32
CA VAL A 519 36.36 -45.20 -39.31
C VAL A 519 37.19 -46.29 -39.97
N LYS A 520 37.21 -46.35 -41.28
CA LYS A 520 38.27 -47.06 -42.01
C LYS A 520 39.47 -46.15 -42.08
N GLY A 521 40.54 -46.70 -41.52
CA GLY A 521 41.84 -46.08 -41.43
C GLY A 521 42.42 -45.61 -42.78
N THR A 522 43.12 -44.51 -42.71
CA THR A 522 44.13 -44.15 -43.69
C THR A 522 45.50 -44.10 -43.02
N LYS A 523 46.34 -44.95 -43.57
CA LYS A 523 47.74 -45.13 -43.21
C LYS A 523 48.53 -43.84 -43.41
N LYS A 524 49.49 -43.67 -42.51
CA LYS A 524 50.65 -42.78 -42.68
C LYS A 524 51.34 -42.94 -44.03
N THR A 525 51.65 -41.84 -44.66
CA THR A 525 52.83 -41.69 -45.51
C THR A 525 53.49 -40.35 -45.19
N THR A 526 54.63 -40.49 -44.60
CA THR A 526 55.67 -39.47 -44.45
C THR A 526 56.29 -39.16 -45.80
N THR A 527 56.37 -37.89 -46.18
CA THR A 527 57.50 -37.36 -46.96
C THR A 527 57.59 -35.85 -46.69
N GLY A 528 58.76 -35.46 -46.28
CA GLY A 528 59.16 -34.09 -45.98
C GLY A 528 59.56 -33.30 -47.21
N LYS A 529 59.63 -32.01 -47.03
CA LYS A 529 60.67 -31.06 -47.50
C LYS A 529 60.16 -29.64 -47.28
N LYS A 530 60.79 -28.98 -46.38
CA LYS A 530 61.78 -27.88 -46.53
C LYS A 530 61.33 -26.62 -47.25
N THR A 531 61.36 -25.55 -46.45
CA THR A 531 61.90 -24.20 -46.71
C THR A 531 61.21 -23.26 -47.73
N LYS A 532 60.79 -22.08 -47.33
CA LYS A 532 61.59 -20.83 -47.31
C LYS A 532 60.76 -19.60 -46.89
N LYS A 533 61.45 -18.79 -46.14
CA LYS A 533 61.23 -17.36 -45.81
C LYS A 533 60.84 -16.48 -46.99
N LYS A 534 59.99 -15.43 -46.77
CA LYS A 534 60.32 -13.97 -46.83
C LYS A 534 59.04 -13.17 -46.73
N LYS A 535 59.02 -12.30 -45.74
CA LYS A 535 59.04 -10.85 -45.73
C LYS A 535 58.13 -10.14 -46.79
N LYS A 536 57.09 -9.49 -46.30
CA LYS A 536 56.98 -8.05 -46.15
C LYS A 536 55.82 -7.71 -45.24
#